data_0eb53be85ed3f8761f3323cc3e25f0a9
#
_entry.id   0eb53be85ed3f8761f3323cc3e25f0a9
#
_cell.length_a   1.000
_cell.length_b   1.000
_cell.length_c   1.000
_cell.angle_alpha   90.00
_cell.angle_beta   90.00
_cell.angle_gamma   90.00
#
_symmetry.space_group_name_H-M   'P 1'
#
loop_
_entity.id
_entity.type
_entity.pdbx_description
1 polymer ?
#
loop_
_entity_poly.entity_id
_entity_poly.type
_entity_poly.pdbx_seq_one_letter_code
_entity_poly.pdbx_strand_id
1 'polypeptide(L)'
;MYQLAPAELIGEAVEGKDISFKIQIENKGLKYEDDFAIYIRKNGALLPYTRISDYTVIPSNTSSTITITGNPELPAGEYYAIGSYRKDDTWKQFTNSELRLVFTIKDVETGIGQTESSEVLKVIPTNTGLEITSENSNEFIDIFSSQGVKITSVKGTQITVPLSQSGLYIIRQGKNSLKVLYNPKH
;
A
#
# COMPACT_ATOMS: atom_id res chain seq x y z
N MET A 1 -31.99 5.61 5.22
CA MET A 1 -30.62 6.02 5.57
C MET A 1 -30.03 6.88 4.47
N TYR A 2 -29.19 7.85 4.83
CA TYR A 2 -28.52 8.76 3.92
C TYR A 2 -27.05 8.88 4.32
N GLN A 3 -26.15 8.82 3.36
CA GLN A 3 -24.75 9.21 3.54
C GLN A 3 -24.67 10.73 3.43
N LEU A 4 -24.04 11.39 4.41
CA LEU A 4 -24.02 12.85 4.52
C LEU A 4 -22.87 13.51 3.77
N ALA A 5 -21.75 12.81 3.64
CA ALA A 5 -20.53 13.27 2.98
C ALA A 5 -19.80 12.09 2.34
N PRO A 6 -18.84 12.32 1.43
CA PRO A 6 -17.91 11.26 1.01
C PRO A 6 -17.29 10.57 2.22
N ALA A 7 -17.00 9.27 2.11
CA ALA A 7 -16.23 8.58 3.14
C ALA A 7 -14.83 9.21 3.25
N GLU A 8 -14.23 9.11 4.41
CA GLU A 8 -12.85 9.54 4.69
C GLU A 8 -11.96 8.31 4.82
N LEU A 9 -10.85 8.26 4.08
CA LEU A 9 -9.81 7.25 4.25
C LEU A 9 -8.99 7.59 5.49
N ILE A 10 -8.85 6.64 6.41
CA ILE A 10 -8.01 6.79 7.60
C ILE A 10 -6.64 6.16 7.31
N GLY A 11 -5.60 6.99 7.27
CA GLY A 11 -4.25 6.54 6.95
C GLY A 11 -4.05 6.29 5.46
N GLU A 12 -3.19 5.35 5.13
CA GLU A 12 -2.86 4.97 3.76
C GLU A 12 -3.51 3.65 3.37
N ALA A 13 -3.95 3.55 2.13
CA ALA A 13 -4.39 2.29 1.55
C ALA A 13 -3.21 1.61 0.85
N VAL A 14 -2.86 0.40 1.29
CA VAL A 14 -1.76 -0.41 0.77
C VAL A 14 -2.28 -1.81 0.42
N GLU A 15 -1.86 -2.35 -0.72
CA GLU A 15 -2.23 -3.68 -1.19
C GLU A 15 -1.96 -4.76 -0.13
N GLY A 16 -2.92 -5.67 0.07
CA GLY A 16 -2.80 -6.76 1.05
C GLY A 16 -2.85 -6.33 2.52
N LYS A 17 -3.13 -5.06 2.81
CA LYS A 17 -3.29 -4.53 4.18
C LYS A 17 -4.74 -4.15 4.46
N ASP A 18 -5.07 -4.07 5.76
CA ASP A 18 -6.34 -3.51 6.17
C ASP A 18 -6.40 -2.03 5.83
N ILE A 19 -7.56 -1.61 5.32
CA ILE A 19 -7.89 -0.23 4.99
C ILE A 19 -9.04 0.19 5.89
N SER A 20 -8.96 1.38 6.43
CA SER A 20 -10.00 1.93 7.31
C SER A 20 -10.69 3.12 6.67
N PHE A 21 -12.01 3.13 6.76
CA PHE A 21 -12.84 4.23 6.29
C PHE A 21 -13.74 4.72 7.41
N LYS A 22 -13.91 6.03 7.45
CA LYS A 22 -14.87 6.71 8.30
C LYS A 22 -15.99 7.28 7.44
N ILE A 23 -17.24 7.05 7.82
CA ILE A 23 -18.42 7.49 7.07
C ILE A 23 -19.48 8.09 8.00
N GLN A 24 -20.11 9.16 7.56
CA GLN A 24 -21.19 9.82 8.28
C GLN A 24 -22.55 9.47 7.67
N ILE A 25 -23.44 8.93 8.48
CA ILE A 25 -24.76 8.43 8.08
C ILE A 25 -25.84 9.11 8.91
N GLU A 26 -26.92 9.49 8.26
CA GLU A 26 -28.18 9.89 8.90
C GLU A 26 -29.24 8.80 8.70
N ASN A 27 -29.81 8.30 9.79
CA ASN A 27 -30.92 7.37 9.76
C ASN A 27 -32.21 8.07 10.13
N LYS A 28 -33.07 8.37 9.16
CA LYS A 28 -34.42 8.94 9.36
C LYS A 28 -35.52 7.89 9.50
N GLY A 29 -35.17 6.62 9.49
CA GLY A 29 -36.11 5.50 9.61
C GLY A 29 -36.08 4.83 10.96
N LEU A 30 -36.48 3.57 10.98
CA LEU A 30 -36.39 2.70 12.16
C LEU A 30 -34.92 2.43 12.51
N LYS A 31 -34.69 1.94 13.74
CA LYS A 31 -33.35 1.44 14.15
C LYS A 31 -32.82 0.50 13.07
N TYR A 32 -31.61 0.75 12.64
CA TYR A 32 -30.86 -0.14 11.76
C TYR A 32 -29.97 -1.04 12.60
N GLU A 33 -29.99 -2.33 12.32
CA GLU A 33 -29.25 -3.34 13.07
C GLU A 33 -28.94 -4.49 12.13
N ASP A 34 -27.88 -4.31 11.32
CA ASP A 34 -27.44 -5.25 10.28
C ASP A 34 -26.05 -4.85 9.79
N ASP A 35 -25.53 -5.57 8.80
CA ASP A 35 -24.24 -5.29 8.19
C ASP A 35 -24.25 -3.97 7.42
N PHE A 36 -23.30 -3.11 7.75
CA PHE A 36 -22.96 -1.90 7.01
C PHE A 36 -21.59 -2.09 6.36
N ALA A 37 -21.40 -1.59 5.14
CA ALA A 37 -20.18 -1.80 4.38
C ALA A 37 -19.70 -0.54 3.66
N ILE A 38 -18.43 -0.52 3.36
CA ILE A 38 -17.87 0.30 2.30
C ILE A 38 -17.76 -0.55 1.04
N TYR A 39 -18.48 -0.16 0.00
CA TYR A 39 -18.36 -0.72 -1.34
C TYR A 39 -17.20 -0.05 -2.07
N ILE A 40 -16.25 -0.85 -2.54
CA ILE A 40 -15.05 -0.39 -3.21
C ILE A 40 -15.04 -0.94 -4.63
N ARG A 41 -14.79 -0.08 -5.61
CA ARG A 41 -14.76 -0.44 -7.02
C ARG A 41 -13.65 0.29 -7.76
N LYS A 42 -13.04 -0.38 -8.73
CA LYS A 42 -12.00 0.23 -9.57
C LYS A 42 -12.60 1.42 -10.33
N ASN A 43 -11.89 2.55 -10.31
CA ASN A 43 -12.32 3.76 -10.99
C ASN A 43 -12.31 3.53 -12.51
N GLY A 44 -13.39 3.92 -13.18
CA GLY A 44 -13.54 3.75 -14.63
C GLY A 44 -13.84 2.32 -15.12
N ALA A 45 -13.98 1.31 -14.24
CA ALA A 45 -14.24 -0.08 -14.62
C ALA A 45 -15.43 -0.69 -13.88
N LEU A 46 -16.04 -1.73 -14.47
CA LEU A 46 -17.12 -2.49 -13.82
C LEU A 46 -16.60 -3.49 -12.77
N LEU A 47 -15.38 -4.01 -12.96
CA LEU A 47 -14.71 -5.00 -12.12
C LEU A 47 -13.24 -4.60 -11.95
N PRO A 48 -12.55 -4.99 -10.87
CA PRO A 48 -13.09 -5.68 -9.71
C PRO A 48 -13.85 -4.76 -8.77
N TYR A 49 -14.70 -5.35 -7.95
CA TYR A 49 -15.32 -4.67 -6.81
C TYR A 49 -15.30 -5.59 -5.58
N THR A 50 -15.34 -4.99 -4.41
CA THR A 50 -15.43 -5.71 -3.14
C THR A 50 -16.22 -4.89 -2.11
N ARG A 51 -16.47 -5.48 -0.95
CA ARG A 51 -17.01 -4.81 0.23
C ARG A 51 -16.21 -5.22 1.44
N ILE A 52 -15.90 -4.23 2.26
CA ILE A 52 -15.49 -4.47 3.64
C ILE A 52 -16.68 -4.09 4.53
N SER A 53 -17.11 -4.97 5.40
CA SER A 53 -18.33 -4.79 6.19
C SER A 53 -18.12 -5.10 7.66
N ASP A 54 -18.97 -4.49 8.48
CA ASP A 54 -19.05 -4.78 9.91
C ASP A 54 -20.51 -4.65 10.35
N TYR A 55 -20.89 -5.43 11.38
CA TYR A 55 -22.20 -5.33 11.99
C TYR A 55 -22.35 -4.00 12.72
N THR A 56 -23.42 -3.28 12.41
CA THR A 56 -23.58 -1.90 12.85
C THR A 56 -24.98 -1.64 13.38
N VAL A 57 -25.07 -0.90 14.48
CA VAL A 57 -26.32 -0.43 15.06
C VAL A 57 -26.41 1.08 14.91
N ILE A 58 -27.45 1.55 14.17
CA ILE A 58 -27.71 2.98 13.99
C ILE A 58 -29.12 3.26 14.53
N PRO A 59 -29.27 4.01 15.64
CA PRO A 59 -30.58 4.33 16.19
C PRO A 59 -31.47 5.08 15.19
N SER A 60 -32.80 5.04 15.40
CA SER A 60 -33.73 5.79 14.60
C SER A 60 -33.56 7.30 14.81
N ASN A 61 -33.72 8.08 13.75
CA ASN A 61 -33.64 9.55 13.75
C ASN A 61 -32.35 10.11 14.34
N THR A 62 -31.21 9.46 14.04
CA THR A 62 -29.88 9.89 14.48
C THR A 62 -28.89 10.01 13.31
N SER A 63 -27.89 10.86 13.52
CA SER A 63 -26.68 10.87 12.73
C SER A 63 -25.58 10.11 13.49
N SER A 64 -24.87 9.26 12.78
CA SER A 64 -23.80 8.41 13.35
C SER A 64 -22.57 8.48 12.47
N THR A 65 -21.41 8.39 13.11
CA THR A 65 -20.13 8.18 12.42
C THR A 65 -19.72 6.73 12.61
N ILE A 66 -19.47 6.04 11.51
CA ILE A 66 -19.11 4.64 11.48
C ILE A 66 -17.69 4.52 10.96
N THR A 67 -16.87 3.69 11.60
CA THR A 67 -15.56 3.30 11.09
C THR A 67 -15.60 1.85 10.69
N ILE A 68 -15.20 1.54 9.46
CA ILE A 68 -15.13 0.17 8.94
C ILE A 68 -13.70 -0.11 8.50
N THR A 69 -13.16 -1.22 8.97
CA THR A 69 -11.80 -1.66 8.70
C THR A 69 -11.81 -3.08 8.16
N GLY A 70 -10.99 -3.34 7.16
CA GLY A 70 -10.80 -4.68 6.60
C GLY A 70 -9.89 -4.68 5.39
N ASN A 71 -9.46 -5.88 4.99
CA ASN A 71 -8.66 -6.07 3.79
C ASN A 71 -9.58 -6.28 2.58
N PRO A 72 -9.58 -5.37 1.60
CA PRO A 72 -10.41 -5.51 0.41
C PRO A 72 -9.88 -6.55 -0.59
N GLU A 73 -8.65 -7.08 -0.41
CA GLU A 73 -8.00 -8.02 -1.34
C GLU A 73 -7.94 -7.50 -2.79
N LEU A 74 -7.76 -6.19 -2.94
CA LEU A 74 -7.66 -5.53 -4.24
C LEU A 74 -6.20 -5.16 -4.53
N PRO A 75 -5.76 -5.30 -5.80
CA PRO A 75 -4.42 -4.89 -6.22
C PRO A 75 -4.25 -3.37 -6.17
N ALA A 76 -3.01 -2.92 -6.24
CA ALA A 76 -2.69 -1.50 -6.36
C ALA A 76 -3.43 -0.86 -7.54
N GLY A 77 -3.86 0.39 -7.36
CA GLY A 77 -4.62 1.10 -8.38
C GLY A 77 -5.54 2.17 -7.82
N GLU A 78 -6.27 2.83 -8.71
CA GLU A 78 -7.24 3.86 -8.37
C GLU A 78 -8.65 3.27 -8.23
N TYR A 79 -9.30 3.58 -7.13
CA TYR A 79 -10.61 3.07 -6.73
C TYR A 79 -11.51 4.20 -6.25
N TYR A 80 -12.82 3.93 -6.21
CA TYR A 80 -13.74 4.74 -5.43
C TYR A 80 -14.41 3.91 -4.34
N ALA A 81 -14.71 4.55 -3.24
CA ALA A 81 -15.43 4.00 -2.10
C ALA A 81 -16.75 4.75 -1.88
N ILE A 82 -17.81 4.02 -1.52
CA ILE A 82 -19.11 4.56 -1.15
C ILE A 82 -19.78 3.64 -0.14
N GLY A 83 -20.59 4.22 0.76
CA GLY A 83 -21.32 3.42 1.74
C GLY A 83 -22.35 2.50 1.10
N SER A 84 -22.55 1.35 1.71
CA SER A 84 -23.63 0.41 1.42
C SER A 84 -24.15 -0.21 2.72
N TYR A 85 -25.39 -0.66 2.70
CA TYR A 85 -26.06 -1.24 3.85
C TYR A 85 -26.91 -2.44 3.43
N ARG A 86 -27.06 -3.39 4.34
CA ARG A 86 -27.91 -4.55 4.11
C ARG A 86 -29.35 -4.22 4.46
N LYS A 87 -30.30 -4.63 3.64
CA LYS A 87 -31.73 -4.51 3.87
C LYS A 87 -32.46 -5.64 3.17
N ASP A 88 -33.31 -6.38 3.90
CA ASP A 88 -34.06 -7.52 3.37
C ASP A 88 -33.14 -8.51 2.63
N ASP A 89 -32.06 -8.91 3.29
CA ASP A 89 -30.99 -9.79 2.78
C ASP A 89 -30.31 -9.32 1.49
N THR A 90 -30.53 -8.04 1.11
CA THR A 90 -29.98 -7.46 -0.10
C THR A 90 -29.10 -6.26 0.21
N TRP A 91 -27.93 -6.17 -0.43
CA TRP A 91 -27.08 -4.99 -0.35
C TRP A 91 -27.69 -3.83 -1.13
N LYS A 92 -27.85 -2.70 -0.47
CA LYS A 92 -28.24 -1.42 -1.04
C LYS A 92 -27.05 -0.47 -0.98
N GLN A 93 -26.76 0.19 -2.07
CA GLN A 93 -25.67 1.16 -2.17
C GLN A 93 -26.25 2.58 -2.19
N PHE A 94 -25.56 3.54 -1.56
CA PHE A 94 -25.87 4.94 -1.77
C PHE A 94 -25.52 5.32 -3.21
N THR A 95 -26.46 5.97 -3.90
CA THR A 95 -26.37 6.18 -5.36
C THR A 95 -25.83 7.54 -5.77
N ASN A 96 -25.74 8.50 -4.83
CA ASN A 96 -25.21 9.82 -5.15
C ASN A 96 -23.71 9.74 -5.49
N SER A 97 -23.35 10.03 -6.72
CA SER A 97 -21.97 9.98 -7.21
C SER A 97 -21.04 11.00 -6.53
N GLU A 98 -21.59 12.12 -6.05
CA GLU A 98 -20.83 13.14 -5.32
C GLU A 98 -20.34 12.66 -3.93
N LEU A 99 -20.94 11.57 -3.43
CA LEU A 99 -20.56 10.95 -2.17
C LEU A 99 -19.48 9.87 -2.32
N ARG A 100 -18.92 9.69 -3.52
CA ARG A 100 -17.81 8.77 -3.76
C ARG A 100 -16.50 9.39 -3.30
N LEU A 101 -15.75 8.63 -2.52
CA LEU A 101 -14.36 8.92 -2.25
C LEU A 101 -13.51 8.26 -3.34
N VAL A 102 -12.72 9.03 -4.09
CA VAL A 102 -11.68 8.47 -4.97
C VAL A 102 -10.38 8.37 -4.17
N PHE A 103 -9.73 7.22 -4.22
CA PHE A 103 -8.51 6.95 -3.49
C PHE A 103 -7.62 5.95 -4.25
N THR A 104 -6.34 5.89 -3.88
CA THR A 104 -5.37 4.97 -4.47
C THR A 104 -4.95 3.93 -3.46
N ILE A 105 -5.05 2.65 -3.82
CA ILE A 105 -4.36 1.56 -3.15
C ILE A 105 -2.93 1.55 -3.69
N LYS A 106 -1.97 1.83 -2.83
CA LYS A 106 -0.55 1.78 -3.16
C LYS A 106 -0.11 0.33 -3.27
N ASP A 107 0.84 0.08 -4.16
CA ASP A 107 1.56 -1.20 -4.16
C ASP A 107 2.21 -1.42 -2.78
N VAL A 108 2.28 -2.67 -2.35
CA VAL A 108 3.14 -3.01 -1.22
C VAL A 108 4.52 -2.54 -1.65
N GLU A 109 5.06 -1.53 -0.98
CA GLU A 109 6.49 -1.32 -1.05
C GLU A 109 7.14 -2.60 -0.51
N THR A 110 7.26 -3.58 -1.41
CA THR A 110 8.23 -4.65 -1.20
C THR A 110 9.52 -3.88 -1.10
N GLY A 111 10.13 -3.81 0.08
CA GLY A 111 11.27 -2.97 0.41
C GLY A 111 12.51 -3.20 -0.46
N ILE A 112 12.30 -3.13 -1.75
CA ILE A 112 13.15 -3.37 -2.89
C ILE A 112 13.04 -2.11 -3.76
N GLY A 113 13.47 -0.99 -3.24
CA GLY A 113 13.47 0.13 -4.16
C GLY A 113 13.51 1.50 -3.56
N GLN A 114 13.87 1.66 -2.34
CA GLN A 114 14.40 2.94 -1.90
C GLN A 114 15.52 2.71 -0.91
N THR A 115 16.62 3.22 -1.31
CA THR A 115 17.68 3.77 -0.53
C THR A 115 17.18 4.21 0.85
N GLU A 116 17.13 3.33 1.84
CA GLU A 116 17.42 3.80 3.18
C GLU A 116 18.91 4.16 3.12
N SER A 117 19.16 5.43 2.78
CA SER A 117 20.46 6.01 3.00
C SER A 117 20.69 5.95 4.50
N SER A 118 21.41 4.94 4.97
CA SER A 118 22.25 5.19 6.13
C SER A 118 23.20 6.32 5.68
N GLU A 119 23.43 7.32 6.50
CA GLU A 119 24.35 8.44 6.19
C GLU A 119 25.71 7.96 5.69
N VAL A 120 26.00 6.66 5.73
CA VAL A 120 27.29 6.01 5.50
C VAL A 120 27.37 5.24 4.18
N LEU A 121 26.26 4.75 3.61
CA LEU A 121 26.28 3.90 2.42
C LEU A 121 25.12 4.21 1.48
N LYS A 122 25.43 4.57 0.23
CA LYS A 122 24.44 4.83 -0.84
C LYS A 122 24.71 3.92 -2.02
N VAL A 123 23.65 3.31 -2.58
CA VAL A 123 23.75 2.41 -3.74
C VAL A 123 22.75 2.83 -4.80
N ILE A 124 23.22 2.98 -6.03
CA ILE A 124 22.42 3.36 -7.20
C ILE A 124 22.56 2.27 -8.25
N PRO A 125 21.48 1.59 -8.66
CA PRO A 125 21.50 0.71 -9.81
C PRO A 125 21.73 1.50 -11.10
N THR A 126 22.58 0.98 -11.97
CA THR A 126 22.87 1.53 -13.30
C THR A 126 22.55 0.48 -14.37
N ASN A 127 22.72 0.80 -15.63
CA ASN A 127 22.52 -0.19 -16.71
C ASN A 127 23.54 -1.34 -16.70
N THR A 128 24.70 -1.15 -16.08
CA THR A 128 25.81 -2.10 -16.10
C THR A 128 26.13 -2.71 -14.75
N GLY A 129 25.45 -2.30 -13.68
CA GLY A 129 25.73 -2.78 -12.33
C GLY A 129 25.27 -1.83 -11.23
N LEU A 130 26.03 -1.74 -10.16
CA LEU A 130 25.74 -0.90 -9.00
C LEU A 130 26.84 0.17 -8.85
N GLU A 131 26.43 1.42 -8.70
CA GLU A 131 27.30 2.49 -8.21
C GLU A 131 27.12 2.60 -6.70
N ILE A 132 28.20 2.45 -5.95
CA ILE A 132 28.21 2.45 -4.50
C ILE A 132 29.03 3.62 -4.00
N THR A 133 28.44 4.46 -3.17
CA THR A 133 29.12 5.54 -2.45
C THR A 133 29.12 5.21 -0.96
N SER A 134 30.30 5.27 -0.33
CA SER A 134 30.51 5.02 1.09
C SER A 134 31.35 6.12 1.73
N GLU A 135 31.02 6.52 2.92
CA GLU A 135 31.82 7.45 3.72
C GLU A 135 33.00 6.74 4.42
N ASN A 136 32.93 5.40 4.54
CA ASN A 136 33.99 4.61 5.16
C ASN A 136 34.82 3.84 4.14
N SER A 137 35.97 4.42 3.73
CA SER A 137 36.90 3.83 2.78
C SER A 137 37.68 2.63 3.33
N ASN A 138 37.69 2.41 4.64
CA ASN A 138 38.50 1.41 5.31
C ASN A 138 37.83 0.05 5.52
N GLU A 139 36.50 0.00 5.39
CA GLU A 139 35.75 -1.25 5.50
C GLU A 139 35.39 -1.83 4.13
N PHE A 140 35.37 -3.17 4.06
CA PHE A 140 34.90 -3.87 2.88
C PHE A 140 33.40 -3.73 2.71
N ILE A 141 32.98 -3.56 1.47
CA ILE A 141 31.60 -3.62 1.03
C ILE A 141 31.38 -4.98 0.39
N ASP A 142 30.61 -5.82 1.02
CA ASP A 142 30.26 -7.16 0.56
C ASP A 142 28.94 -7.13 -0.18
N ILE A 143 28.89 -7.73 -1.35
CA ILE A 143 27.70 -7.88 -2.18
C ILE A 143 27.27 -9.35 -2.19
N PHE A 144 26.00 -9.61 -1.85
CA PHE A 144 25.41 -10.94 -1.81
C PHE A 144 24.21 -11.04 -2.76
N SER A 145 23.95 -12.23 -3.25
CA SER A 145 22.67 -12.57 -3.90
C SER A 145 21.54 -12.66 -2.87
N SER A 146 20.30 -12.75 -3.34
CA SER A 146 19.13 -13.01 -2.49
C SER A 146 19.20 -14.33 -1.72
N GLN A 147 19.98 -15.31 -2.21
CA GLN A 147 20.23 -16.58 -1.54
C GLN A 147 21.35 -16.50 -0.49
N GLY A 148 21.93 -15.32 -0.25
CA GLY A 148 23.02 -15.13 0.71
C GLY A 148 24.39 -15.55 0.19
N VAL A 149 24.51 -15.86 -1.11
CA VAL A 149 25.82 -16.18 -1.72
C VAL A 149 26.58 -14.89 -1.94
N LYS A 150 27.80 -14.82 -1.42
CA LYS A 150 28.70 -13.68 -1.61
C LYS A 150 29.21 -13.64 -3.07
N ILE A 151 28.90 -12.55 -3.76
CA ILE A 151 29.27 -12.35 -5.16
C ILE A 151 30.63 -11.68 -5.25
N THR A 152 30.83 -10.61 -4.49
CA THR A 152 32.10 -9.88 -4.50
C THR A 152 32.29 -9.09 -3.20
N SER A 153 33.51 -8.63 -2.98
CA SER A 153 33.90 -7.75 -1.88
C SER A 153 34.80 -6.66 -2.44
N VAL A 154 34.41 -5.41 -2.21
CA VAL A 154 35.10 -4.23 -2.75
C VAL A 154 35.42 -3.24 -1.64
N LYS A 155 36.31 -2.29 -1.89
CA LYS A 155 36.74 -1.29 -0.91
C LYS A 155 36.92 0.06 -1.59
N GLY A 156 36.45 1.11 -0.99
CA GLY A 156 36.57 2.48 -1.50
C GLY A 156 35.37 3.35 -1.15
N THR A 157 35.41 4.61 -1.56
CA THR A 157 34.35 5.61 -1.32
C THR A 157 33.38 5.75 -2.50
N GLN A 158 33.87 5.50 -3.72
CA GLN A 158 33.05 5.47 -4.94
C GLN A 158 33.47 4.25 -5.76
N ILE A 159 32.56 3.33 -5.96
CA ILE A 159 32.85 2.02 -6.54
C ILE A 159 31.73 1.68 -7.53
N THR A 160 32.14 1.14 -8.68
CA THR A 160 31.23 0.52 -9.63
C THR A 160 31.40 -0.98 -9.59
N VAL A 161 30.31 -1.70 -9.31
CA VAL A 161 30.29 -3.17 -9.31
C VAL A 161 29.47 -3.65 -10.50
N PRO A 162 30.11 -4.26 -11.52
CA PRO A 162 29.37 -4.77 -12.66
C PRO A 162 28.53 -5.98 -12.26
N LEU A 163 27.28 -6.01 -12.72
CA LEU A 163 26.38 -7.14 -12.54
C LEU A 163 25.81 -7.59 -13.89
N SER A 164 25.77 -8.89 -14.11
CA SER A 164 25.28 -9.48 -15.36
C SER A 164 23.85 -10.02 -15.27
N GLN A 165 23.30 -10.16 -14.08
CA GLN A 165 21.99 -10.76 -13.88
C GLN A 165 21.07 -9.80 -13.11
N SER A 166 19.83 -9.67 -13.57
CA SER A 166 18.78 -9.01 -12.80
C SER A 166 18.49 -9.81 -11.52
N GLY A 167 18.18 -9.11 -10.45
CA GLY A 167 17.86 -9.75 -9.17
C GLY A 167 17.98 -8.83 -7.98
N LEU A 168 17.62 -9.38 -6.82
CA LEU A 168 17.79 -8.73 -5.54
C LEU A 168 19.20 -8.99 -5.01
N TYR A 169 19.89 -7.93 -4.63
CA TYR A 169 21.22 -7.95 -4.05
C TYR A 169 21.20 -7.33 -2.65
N ILE A 170 22.02 -7.88 -1.77
CA ILE A 170 22.23 -7.35 -0.42
C ILE A 170 23.65 -6.80 -0.38
N ILE A 171 23.78 -5.51 -0.08
CA ILE A 171 25.04 -4.80 0.04
C ILE A 171 25.29 -4.53 1.52
N ARG A 172 26.42 -4.98 2.03
CA ARG A 172 26.75 -4.89 3.44
C ARG A 172 28.11 -4.22 3.67
N GLN A 173 28.16 -3.24 4.57
CA GLN A 173 29.39 -2.65 5.07
C GLN A 173 29.32 -2.55 6.60
N GLY A 174 30.17 -3.29 7.31
CA GLY A 174 30.11 -3.36 8.76
C GLY A 174 28.75 -3.85 9.27
N LYS A 175 28.07 -2.99 10.04
CA LYS A 175 26.72 -3.25 10.56
C LYS A 175 25.61 -2.77 9.62
N ASN A 176 25.95 -1.98 8.61
CA ASN A 176 24.98 -1.41 7.67
C ASN A 176 24.70 -2.41 6.55
N SER A 177 23.44 -2.56 6.17
CA SER A 177 23.06 -3.37 5.02
C SER A 177 21.92 -2.70 4.25
N LEU A 178 22.02 -2.74 2.92
CA LEU A 178 21.02 -2.25 1.98
C LEU A 178 20.58 -3.39 1.07
N LYS A 179 19.29 -3.38 0.70
CA LYS A 179 18.75 -4.28 -0.33
C LYS A 179 18.54 -3.48 -1.60
N VAL A 180 19.03 -3.97 -2.71
CA VAL A 180 18.94 -3.27 -4.00
C VAL A 180 18.43 -4.23 -5.06
N LEU A 181 17.38 -3.82 -5.78
CA LEU A 181 16.93 -4.51 -6.97
C LEU A 181 17.73 -3.99 -8.16
N TYR A 182 18.43 -4.88 -8.83
CA TYR A 182 19.11 -4.60 -10.09
C TYR A 182 18.30 -5.17 -11.25
N ASN A 183 17.93 -4.30 -12.18
CA ASN A 183 17.24 -4.68 -13.40
C ASN A 183 17.81 -3.85 -14.57
N PRO A 184 18.80 -4.40 -15.32
CA PRO A 184 19.34 -3.70 -16.46
C PRO A 184 18.26 -3.49 -17.51
N LYS A 185 18.08 -2.26 -17.95
CA LYS A 185 17.21 -1.97 -19.09
C LYS A 185 17.94 -2.43 -20.36
N HIS A 186 17.37 -3.39 -21.06
CA HIS A 186 17.79 -3.79 -22.41
C HIS A 186 17.41 -2.71 -23.42
#